data_02e6d8f11a56aa951a465fc34d63e642
#
_entry.id   02e6d8f11a56aa951a465fc34d63e642
#
_cell.length_a   1.000
_cell.length_b   1.000
_cell.length_c   1.000
_cell.angle_alpha   90.00
_cell.angle_beta   90.00
_cell.angle_gamma   90.00
#
_symmetry.space_group_name_H-M   'P 1'
#
loop_
_entity.id
_entity.type
_entity.pdbx_description
1 polymer ?
#
loop_
_entity_poly.entity_id
_entity_poly.type
_entity_poly.pdbx_seq_one_letter_code
_entity_poly.pdbx_strand_id
1 'polypeptide(L)'
;IVLGCDRIEGYLKDTAHLGALIGRYGNRIGKASFTLDGTLYKLPANDGPNTLHGGPKGFDRVVWQVKDAQPQRLELTYLAKDGEEGFPGNLAATAVYTLTDDNELRVDYSATTDKPTVVNLTQHSYFNLAGAGEPTILDHELTLHADRFTPVDKYLIPTGELRPVEGTPFDFRKSTRIGARIEQADEQLKIGGGYDHNWVLTSGGGALSQAARVYEPKTGRVLEVLTTEPGMQFYTGNFLDGTIQAKAGKTYARRSGFCLETQHYPDSPNKPKFPSTVLRPGE
;
A
#
# COMPACT_ATOMS: atom_id res chain seq x y z
N ILE A 1 11.42 -8.95 11.43
CA ILE A 1 9.98 -8.64 11.39
C ILE A 1 9.56 -8.05 10.05
N VAL A 2 10.42 -7.32 9.35
CA VAL A 2 10.17 -6.83 7.99
C VAL A 2 10.70 -7.85 6.98
N LEU A 3 9.89 -8.25 6.03
CA LEU A 3 10.27 -9.14 4.94
C LEU A 3 11.20 -8.38 3.97
N GLY A 4 12.08 -9.11 3.31
CA GLY A 4 13.04 -8.56 2.33
C GLY A 4 14.04 -9.61 1.90
N CYS A 5 15.00 -9.21 1.09
CA CYS A 5 16.08 -10.05 0.59
C CYS A 5 17.40 -9.71 1.27
N ASP A 6 18.35 -10.67 1.29
CA ASP A 6 19.69 -10.44 1.84
C ASP A 6 20.58 -9.57 0.93
N ARG A 7 20.25 -9.53 -0.36
CA ARG A 7 21.05 -8.85 -1.39
C ARG A 7 20.16 -8.07 -2.36
N ILE A 8 20.76 -7.05 -2.97
CA ILE A 8 20.09 -6.19 -3.96
C ILE A 8 19.53 -6.98 -5.16
N GLU A 9 20.21 -8.05 -5.57
CA GLU A 9 19.77 -8.88 -6.69
C GLU A 9 18.40 -9.54 -6.44
N GLY A 10 18.06 -9.80 -5.17
CA GLY A 10 16.73 -10.28 -4.78
C GLY A 10 15.66 -9.24 -5.04
N TYR A 11 15.90 -7.99 -4.68
CA TYR A 11 14.98 -6.88 -4.94
C TYR A 11 14.84 -6.54 -6.42
N LEU A 12 15.92 -6.66 -7.21
CA LEU A 12 15.85 -6.44 -8.66
C LEU A 12 14.97 -7.46 -9.39
N LYS A 13 14.81 -8.67 -8.82
CA LYS A 13 13.96 -9.74 -9.34
C LYS A 13 12.60 -9.81 -8.67
N ASP A 14 12.39 -9.01 -7.61
CA ASP A 14 11.17 -9.03 -6.83
C ASP A 14 9.97 -8.56 -7.66
N THR A 15 8.90 -9.33 -7.60
CA THR A 15 7.61 -9.03 -8.24
C THR A 15 6.51 -8.72 -7.21
N ALA A 16 6.83 -8.81 -5.91
CA ALA A 16 5.91 -8.58 -4.81
C ALA A 16 6.05 -7.19 -4.18
N HIS A 17 6.91 -6.32 -4.72
CA HIS A 17 7.15 -4.96 -4.24
C HIS A 17 7.64 -4.90 -2.77
N LEU A 18 8.50 -5.84 -2.35
CA LEU A 18 8.98 -5.96 -0.97
C LEU A 18 9.63 -4.66 -0.47
N GLY A 19 8.97 -3.97 0.47
CA GLY A 19 9.47 -2.74 1.08
C GLY A 19 9.58 -1.56 0.12
N ALA A 20 8.92 -1.61 -1.02
CA ALA A 20 9.03 -0.60 -2.05
C ALA A 20 8.28 0.69 -1.70
N LEU A 21 8.82 1.82 -2.13
CA LEU A 21 8.12 3.08 -2.24
C LEU A 21 7.28 3.02 -3.52
N ILE A 22 5.97 3.17 -3.39
CA ILE A 22 5.00 3.02 -4.47
C ILE A 22 4.51 4.39 -4.94
N GLY A 23 4.50 4.57 -6.25
CA GLY A 23 4.03 5.78 -6.96
C GLY A 23 4.23 5.61 -8.48
N ARG A 24 3.87 6.61 -9.33
CA ARG A 24 3.21 7.87 -8.94
C ARG A 24 1.86 7.64 -8.26
N TYR A 25 1.17 6.55 -8.59
CA TYR A 25 -0.16 6.22 -8.06
C TYR A 25 -0.16 4.80 -7.48
N GLY A 26 -0.21 4.71 -6.16
CA GLY A 26 -0.30 3.46 -5.42
C GLY A 26 -1.65 2.77 -5.64
N ASN A 27 -1.63 1.43 -5.60
CA ASN A 27 -2.77 0.59 -5.90
C ASN A 27 -3.26 0.78 -7.36
N ARG A 28 -4.53 0.55 -7.66
CA ARG A 28 -5.06 0.41 -9.02
C ARG A 28 -5.73 1.66 -9.55
N ILE A 29 -5.56 1.88 -10.88
CA ILE A 29 -6.41 2.75 -11.70
C ILE A 29 -7.10 1.85 -12.74
N GLY A 30 -8.44 1.80 -12.68
CA GLY A 30 -9.26 0.95 -13.53
C GLY A 30 -9.15 1.31 -15.01
N LYS A 31 -9.13 0.28 -15.88
CA LYS A 31 -9.03 0.42 -17.34
C LYS A 31 -7.78 1.20 -17.80
N ALA A 32 -6.75 1.27 -16.96
CA ALA A 32 -5.52 2.00 -17.23
C ALA A 32 -5.78 3.42 -17.80
N SER A 33 -6.73 4.14 -17.23
CA SER A 33 -7.08 5.49 -17.70
C SER A 33 -7.86 6.28 -16.66
N PHE A 34 -7.76 7.61 -16.75
CA PHE A 34 -8.58 8.54 -15.97
C PHE A 34 -8.79 9.83 -16.75
N THR A 35 -9.82 10.60 -16.37
CA THR A 35 -10.07 11.92 -16.92
C THR A 35 -9.75 12.98 -15.87
N LEU A 36 -8.95 13.97 -16.26
CA LEU A 36 -8.61 15.11 -15.40
C LEU A 36 -8.83 16.40 -16.22
N ASP A 37 -9.62 17.32 -15.66
CA ASP A 37 -9.97 18.61 -16.29
C ASP A 37 -10.43 18.44 -17.76
N GLY A 38 -11.26 17.41 -18.03
CA GLY A 38 -11.80 17.10 -19.35
C GLY A 38 -10.85 16.36 -20.31
N THR A 39 -9.61 16.16 -19.94
CA THR A 39 -8.61 15.43 -20.75
C THR A 39 -8.51 13.98 -20.30
N LEU A 40 -8.63 13.04 -21.25
CA LEU A 40 -8.43 11.60 -20.99
C LEU A 40 -6.94 11.27 -21.06
N TYR A 41 -6.43 10.73 -19.95
CA TYR A 41 -5.08 10.18 -19.84
C TYR A 41 -5.12 8.65 -19.89
N LYS A 42 -4.30 8.06 -20.75
CA LYS A 42 -4.11 6.60 -20.87
C LYS A 42 -2.78 6.22 -20.27
N LEU A 43 -2.80 5.20 -19.43
CA LEU A 43 -1.65 4.65 -18.73
C LEU A 43 -1.28 3.28 -19.32
N PRO A 44 -0.05 2.81 -19.16
CA PRO A 44 0.29 1.42 -19.45
C PRO A 44 -0.49 0.47 -18.52
N ALA A 45 -1.07 -0.58 -19.06
CA ALA A 45 -1.68 -1.65 -18.29
C ALA A 45 -0.59 -2.66 -17.88
N ASN A 46 -0.51 -2.98 -16.57
CA ASN A 46 0.41 -3.97 -16.01
C ASN A 46 -0.26 -4.95 -15.04
N ASP A 47 -1.59 -4.82 -14.88
CA ASP A 47 -2.41 -5.71 -14.05
C ASP A 47 -3.73 -6.00 -14.80
N GLY A 48 -3.69 -6.95 -15.75
CA GLY A 48 -4.78 -7.19 -16.68
C GLY A 48 -5.10 -5.91 -17.47
N PRO A 49 -6.38 -5.43 -17.43
CA PRO A 49 -6.76 -4.18 -18.11
C PRO A 49 -6.41 -2.91 -17.32
N ASN A 50 -5.82 -3.01 -16.14
CA ASN A 50 -5.62 -1.91 -15.20
C ASN A 50 -4.16 -1.50 -15.09
N THR A 51 -3.92 -0.32 -14.53
CA THR A 51 -2.60 0.08 -14.05
C THR A 51 -2.52 -0.19 -12.55
N LEU A 52 -1.44 -0.83 -12.11
CA LEU A 52 -1.11 -1.10 -10.72
C LEU A 52 0.20 -0.42 -10.34
N HIS A 53 0.24 0.21 -9.18
CA HIS A 53 1.44 0.77 -8.56
C HIS A 53 2.27 1.72 -9.47
N GLY A 54 1.55 2.54 -10.27
CA GLY A 54 2.17 3.53 -11.15
C GLY A 54 2.62 3.02 -12.51
N GLY A 55 2.35 1.74 -12.83
CA GLY A 55 2.66 1.14 -14.12
C GLY A 55 3.91 0.25 -14.14
N PRO A 56 4.32 -0.25 -15.32
CA PRO A 56 5.47 -1.16 -15.46
C PRO A 56 6.79 -0.61 -14.92
N LYS A 57 6.96 0.71 -14.95
CA LYS A 57 8.11 1.44 -14.41
C LYS A 57 7.67 2.41 -13.32
N GLY A 58 6.92 1.92 -12.34
CA GLY A 58 6.54 2.69 -11.18
C GLY A 58 7.73 3.13 -10.32
N PHE A 59 7.46 3.84 -9.25
CA PHE A 59 8.50 4.41 -8.36
C PHE A 59 9.35 3.35 -7.65
N ASP A 60 8.91 2.11 -7.62
CA ASP A 60 9.65 0.93 -7.18
C ASP A 60 10.69 0.44 -8.20
N ARG A 61 10.65 0.92 -9.45
CA ARG A 61 11.53 0.51 -10.57
C ARG A 61 12.43 1.62 -11.08
N VAL A 62 12.50 2.75 -10.37
CA VAL A 62 13.34 3.89 -10.74
C VAL A 62 14.51 4.06 -9.77
N VAL A 63 15.53 4.79 -10.20
CA VAL A 63 16.66 5.13 -9.33
C VAL A 63 16.37 6.46 -8.65
N TRP A 64 16.16 6.41 -7.34
CA TRP A 64 16.02 7.60 -6.51
C TRP A 64 17.37 8.23 -6.22
N GLN A 65 17.40 9.56 -6.20
CA GLN A 65 18.59 10.29 -5.78
C GLN A 65 18.62 10.40 -4.26
N VAL A 66 19.73 10.00 -3.64
CA VAL A 66 19.98 10.24 -2.23
C VAL A 66 20.32 11.72 -2.05
N LYS A 67 19.44 12.44 -1.37
CA LYS A 67 19.64 13.87 -1.04
C LYS A 67 20.39 14.05 0.27
N ASP A 68 20.06 13.22 1.24
CA ASP A 68 20.71 13.16 2.54
C ASP A 68 20.66 11.74 3.10
N ALA A 69 21.73 11.29 3.74
CA ALA A 69 21.82 9.98 4.39
C ALA A 69 22.58 10.11 5.71
N GLN A 70 21.87 9.99 6.80
CA GLN A 70 22.36 9.99 8.17
C GLN A 70 22.01 8.65 8.83
N PRO A 71 22.61 8.28 9.97
CA PRO A 71 22.36 6.98 10.60
C PRO A 71 20.88 6.65 10.84
N GLN A 72 20.05 7.66 11.12
CA GLN A 72 18.62 7.51 11.43
C GLN A 72 17.72 8.25 10.46
N ARG A 73 18.27 8.83 9.36
CA ARG A 73 17.49 9.59 8.37
C ARG A 73 17.98 9.33 6.96
N LEU A 74 17.05 9.08 6.07
CA LEU A 74 17.31 8.96 4.63
C LEU A 74 16.32 9.83 3.88
N GLU A 75 16.83 10.79 3.08
CA GLU A 75 16.02 11.60 2.18
C GLU A 75 16.30 11.21 0.73
N LEU A 76 15.24 10.82 0.04
CA LEU A 76 15.25 10.40 -1.36
C LEU A 76 14.40 11.35 -2.19
N THR A 77 14.90 11.71 -3.38
CA THR A 77 14.17 12.54 -4.34
C THR A 77 14.10 11.88 -5.71
N TYR A 78 12.99 12.08 -6.40
CA TYR A 78 12.80 11.63 -7.77
C TYR A 78 12.01 12.66 -8.57
N LEU A 79 12.43 12.93 -9.81
CA LEU A 79 11.71 13.77 -10.76
C LEU A 79 11.09 12.89 -11.86
N ALA A 80 9.82 12.55 -11.69
CA ALA A 80 9.05 11.88 -12.74
C ALA A 80 8.66 12.89 -13.82
N LYS A 81 9.05 12.63 -15.06
CA LYS A 81 8.81 13.55 -16.18
C LYS A 81 7.35 13.57 -16.62
N ASP A 82 6.94 14.69 -17.22
CA ASP A 82 5.64 14.79 -17.91
C ASP A 82 5.48 13.67 -18.94
N GLY A 83 4.39 12.90 -18.82
CA GLY A 83 4.12 11.73 -19.67
C GLY A 83 4.78 10.41 -19.21
N GLU A 84 5.59 10.42 -18.16
CA GLU A 84 6.14 9.18 -17.60
C GLU A 84 5.01 8.27 -17.13
N GLU A 85 5.01 7.01 -17.60
CA GLU A 85 3.92 6.04 -17.39
C GLU A 85 2.53 6.60 -17.76
N GLY A 86 2.46 7.61 -18.65
CA GLY A 86 1.23 8.25 -19.11
C GLY A 86 0.66 9.32 -18.19
N PHE A 87 1.27 9.58 -17.03
CA PHE A 87 0.79 10.60 -16.09
C PHE A 87 1.20 12.01 -16.53
N PRO A 88 0.30 13.03 -16.44
CA PRO A 88 0.64 14.41 -16.80
C PRO A 88 1.49 15.08 -15.73
N GLY A 89 2.29 16.05 -16.17
CA GLY A 89 3.10 16.94 -15.35
C GLY A 89 4.42 16.35 -14.87
N ASN A 90 5.42 17.21 -14.77
CA ASN A 90 6.64 16.87 -14.05
C ASN A 90 6.31 16.83 -12.56
N LEU A 91 6.55 15.70 -11.90
CA LEU A 91 6.34 15.52 -10.47
C LEU A 91 7.69 15.41 -9.76
N ALA A 92 8.03 16.40 -8.93
CA ALA A 92 9.15 16.30 -8.02
C ALA A 92 8.67 15.67 -6.70
N ALA A 93 9.01 14.41 -6.50
CA ALA A 93 8.65 13.64 -5.31
C ALA A 93 9.82 13.53 -4.34
N THR A 94 9.53 13.62 -3.05
CA THR A 94 10.48 13.42 -1.95
C THR A 94 9.92 12.42 -0.97
N ALA A 95 10.74 11.48 -0.52
CA ALA A 95 10.44 10.57 0.58
C ALA A 95 11.52 10.68 1.66
N VAL A 96 11.11 10.92 2.89
CA VAL A 96 12.02 10.99 4.04
C VAL A 96 11.70 9.86 4.99
N TYR A 97 12.67 8.99 5.20
CA TYR A 97 12.61 7.93 6.20
C TYR A 97 13.35 8.38 7.45
N THR A 98 12.71 8.25 8.61
CA THR A 98 13.33 8.55 9.90
C THR A 98 13.09 7.37 10.84
N LEU A 99 14.17 6.84 11.41
CA LEU A 99 14.11 5.84 12.47
C LEU A 99 14.46 6.52 13.80
N THR A 100 13.52 6.53 14.75
CA THR A 100 13.73 7.17 16.04
C THR A 100 14.26 6.19 17.10
N ASP A 101 14.80 6.73 18.21
CA ASP A 101 15.23 5.93 19.35
C ASP A 101 14.06 5.24 20.09
N ASP A 102 12.83 5.70 19.86
CA ASP A 102 11.59 5.12 20.39
C ASP A 102 11.03 3.98 19.50
N ASN A 103 11.82 3.48 18.55
CA ASN A 103 11.45 2.43 17.58
C ASN A 103 10.32 2.85 16.62
N GLU A 104 10.22 4.12 16.30
CA GLU A 104 9.31 4.60 15.25
C GLU A 104 10.03 4.62 13.90
N LEU A 105 9.42 4.04 12.87
CA LEU A 105 9.77 4.29 11.48
C LEU A 105 8.76 5.28 10.91
N ARG A 106 9.21 6.51 10.68
CA ARG A 106 8.42 7.56 10.03
C ARG A 106 8.76 7.60 8.55
N VAL A 107 7.75 7.72 7.70
CA VAL A 107 7.91 7.95 6.27
C VAL A 107 7.07 9.17 5.90
N ASP A 108 7.74 10.27 5.58
CA ASP A 108 7.10 11.51 5.17
C ASP A 108 7.23 11.67 3.65
N TYR A 109 6.11 11.92 2.98
CA TYR A 109 6.08 12.20 1.54
C TYR A 109 5.75 13.64 1.28
N SER A 110 6.40 14.22 0.26
CA SER A 110 6.00 15.49 -0.33
C SER A 110 6.18 15.44 -1.84
N ALA A 111 5.33 16.18 -2.54
CA ALA A 111 5.43 16.28 -4.00
C ALA A 111 4.98 17.65 -4.48
N THR A 112 5.58 18.13 -5.56
CA THR A 112 5.16 19.32 -6.31
C THR A 112 5.05 18.99 -7.78
N THR A 113 4.19 19.71 -8.50
CA THR A 113 3.96 19.51 -9.94
C THR A 113 3.90 20.83 -10.69
N ASP A 114 4.22 20.79 -11.99
CA ASP A 114 4.07 21.94 -12.91
C ASP A 114 2.74 21.91 -13.70
N LYS A 115 1.99 20.80 -13.65
CA LYS A 115 0.66 20.65 -14.26
C LYS A 115 -0.26 19.86 -13.33
N PRO A 116 -1.59 19.99 -13.43
CA PRO A 116 -2.50 19.10 -12.71
C PRO A 116 -2.19 17.65 -13.00
N THR A 117 -2.10 16.84 -11.94
CA THR A 117 -1.81 15.40 -12.02
C THR A 117 -2.52 14.65 -10.89
N VAL A 118 -2.39 13.35 -10.86
CA VAL A 118 -2.88 12.52 -9.75
C VAL A 118 -1.70 11.87 -9.03
N VAL A 119 -1.74 11.87 -7.69
CA VAL A 119 -0.67 11.35 -6.83
C VAL A 119 -1.27 10.52 -5.71
N ASN A 120 -0.70 9.35 -5.47
CA ASN A 120 -1.01 8.50 -4.31
C ASN A 120 0.24 7.73 -3.95
N LEU A 121 1.01 8.19 -2.97
CA LEU A 121 2.26 7.57 -2.54
C LEU A 121 1.99 6.66 -1.36
N THR A 122 2.63 5.50 -1.33
CA THR A 122 2.51 4.57 -0.21
C THR A 122 3.77 3.71 -0.05
N GLN A 123 3.84 2.98 1.08
CA GLN A 123 4.94 2.09 1.45
C GLN A 123 4.46 0.64 1.45
N HIS A 124 5.06 -0.21 0.61
CA HIS A 124 4.67 -1.60 0.45
C HIS A 124 5.52 -2.56 1.32
N SER A 125 5.68 -2.20 2.60
CA SER A 125 6.40 -3.05 3.54
C SER A 125 5.56 -4.24 3.96
N TYR A 126 6.15 -5.42 3.88
CA TYR A 126 5.57 -6.64 4.43
C TYR A 126 6.09 -6.90 5.83
N PHE A 127 5.18 -7.25 6.72
CA PHE A 127 5.50 -7.56 8.11
C PHE A 127 5.12 -9.00 8.47
N ASN A 128 5.94 -9.61 9.32
CA ASN A 128 5.59 -10.76 10.12
C ASN A 128 6.22 -10.57 11.50
N LEU A 129 5.41 -10.29 12.50
CA LEU A 129 5.91 -9.96 13.85
C LEU A 129 6.45 -11.19 14.58
N ALA A 130 6.13 -12.41 14.15
CA ALA A 130 6.77 -13.63 14.63
C ALA A 130 8.23 -13.76 14.13
N GLY A 131 8.51 -13.20 12.94
CA GLY A 131 9.84 -13.18 12.34
C GLY A 131 9.78 -13.29 10.82
N ALA A 132 10.72 -12.67 10.11
CA ALA A 132 10.84 -12.83 8.67
C ALA A 132 11.16 -14.31 8.31
N GLY A 133 10.32 -14.90 7.45
CA GLY A 133 10.40 -16.31 7.08
C GLY A 133 9.70 -17.29 8.06
N GLU A 134 8.95 -16.78 9.06
CA GLU A 134 7.96 -17.59 9.76
C GLU A 134 6.78 -17.87 8.84
N PRO A 135 6.14 -19.06 8.94
CA PRO A 135 5.30 -19.60 7.88
C PRO A 135 3.98 -18.86 7.69
N THR A 136 3.48 -18.15 8.70
CA THR A 136 2.15 -17.54 8.61
C THR A 136 1.97 -16.33 9.52
N ILE A 137 1.07 -15.42 9.10
CA ILE A 137 0.62 -14.26 9.89
C ILE A 137 -0.79 -14.47 10.48
N LEU A 138 -1.37 -15.65 10.34
CA LEU A 138 -2.80 -15.90 10.63
C LEU A 138 -3.13 -15.82 12.12
N ASP A 139 -2.16 -16.05 13.01
CA ASP A 139 -2.33 -15.94 14.45
C ASP A 139 -2.14 -14.51 14.98
N HIS A 140 -1.65 -13.57 14.16
CA HIS A 140 -1.58 -12.16 14.55
C HIS A 140 -2.97 -11.59 14.77
N GLU A 141 -3.11 -10.77 15.78
CA GLU A 141 -4.35 -10.08 16.11
C GLU A 141 -4.31 -8.65 15.55
N LEU A 142 -5.29 -8.32 14.73
CA LEU A 142 -5.41 -7.03 14.07
C LEU A 142 -6.60 -6.24 14.63
N THR A 143 -6.37 -4.94 14.85
CA THR A 143 -7.42 -3.93 15.02
C THR A 143 -7.24 -2.88 13.93
N LEU A 144 -8.34 -2.52 13.25
CA LEU A 144 -8.40 -1.42 12.27
C LEU A 144 -9.42 -0.38 12.73
N HIS A 145 -9.00 0.88 12.76
CA HIS A 145 -9.87 2.02 13.08
C HIS A 145 -10.67 2.46 11.86
N ALA A 146 -11.57 1.58 11.42
CA ALA A 146 -12.39 1.77 10.21
C ALA A 146 -13.76 1.11 10.35
N ASP A 147 -14.82 1.83 10.04
CA ASP A 147 -16.20 1.33 10.07
C ASP A 147 -16.67 0.84 8.70
N ARG A 148 -15.90 1.09 7.64
CA ARG A 148 -16.23 0.77 6.26
C ARG A 148 -15.01 0.28 5.50
N PHE A 149 -15.25 -0.41 4.39
CA PHE A 149 -14.23 -0.75 3.41
C PHE A 149 -14.77 -0.50 1.99
N THR A 150 -13.89 -0.47 1.00
CA THR A 150 -14.28 -0.37 -0.41
C THR A 150 -14.35 -1.77 -1.01
N PRO A 151 -15.55 -2.32 -1.28
CA PRO A 151 -15.67 -3.59 -1.99
C PRO A 151 -15.19 -3.45 -3.43
N VAL A 152 -14.66 -4.54 -3.97
CA VAL A 152 -14.01 -4.57 -5.28
C VAL A 152 -14.73 -5.49 -6.26
N ASP A 153 -14.54 -5.23 -7.55
CA ASP A 153 -14.95 -6.12 -8.63
C ASP A 153 -13.91 -7.26 -8.85
N LYS A 154 -14.17 -8.12 -9.83
CA LYS A 154 -13.30 -9.26 -10.17
C LYS A 154 -11.87 -8.87 -10.60
N TYR A 155 -11.59 -7.61 -10.84
CA TYR A 155 -10.28 -7.06 -11.16
C TYR A 155 -9.66 -6.28 -10.01
N LEU A 156 -10.21 -6.41 -8.80
CA LEU A 156 -9.79 -5.70 -7.60
C LEU A 156 -9.92 -4.15 -7.72
N ILE A 157 -10.82 -3.68 -8.57
CA ILE A 157 -11.15 -2.25 -8.69
C ILE A 157 -12.33 -1.93 -7.77
N PRO A 158 -12.22 -0.90 -6.90
CA PRO A 158 -13.34 -0.49 -6.05
C PRO A 158 -14.61 -0.18 -6.85
N THR A 159 -15.74 -0.71 -6.38
CA THR A 159 -17.04 -0.49 -7.02
C THR A 159 -17.55 0.95 -6.86
N GLY A 160 -16.99 1.71 -5.91
CA GLY A 160 -17.46 3.04 -5.51
C GLY A 160 -18.36 3.02 -4.27
N GLU A 161 -18.74 1.83 -3.79
CA GLU A 161 -19.43 1.63 -2.52
C GLU A 161 -18.47 1.81 -1.33
N LEU A 162 -18.96 2.36 -0.23
CA LEU A 162 -18.31 2.36 1.08
C LEU A 162 -19.15 1.44 1.98
N ARG A 163 -18.83 0.14 1.97
CA ARG A 163 -19.61 -0.90 2.68
C ARG A 163 -19.27 -0.93 4.15
N PRO A 164 -20.25 -0.98 5.07
CA PRO A 164 -20.00 -1.22 6.49
C PRO A 164 -19.26 -2.54 6.71
N VAL A 165 -18.30 -2.54 7.66
CA VAL A 165 -17.59 -3.77 8.05
C VAL A 165 -18.41 -4.64 8.98
N GLU A 166 -19.38 -4.05 9.69
CA GLU A 166 -20.21 -4.73 10.69
C GLU A 166 -20.92 -5.95 10.12
N GLY A 167 -20.81 -7.07 10.82
CA GLY A 167 -21.43 -8.34 10.40
C GLY A 167 -20.74 -9.02 9.22
N THR A 168 -19.58 -8.52 8.76
CA THR A 168 -18.82 -9.09 7.65
C THR A 168 -17.48 -9.68 8.14
N PRO A 169 -16.78 -10.48 7.31
CA PRO A 169 -15.42 -10.93 7.61
C PRO A 169 -14.41 -9.78 7.77
N PHE A 170 -14.74 -8.59 7.28
CA PHE A 170 -13.89 -7.38 7.25
C PHE A 170 -13.95 -6.57 8.56
N ASP A 171 -14.72 -6.99 9.57
CA ASP A 171 -14.87 -6.27 10.84
C ASP A 171 -13.68 -6.51 11.79
N PHE A 172 -12.67 -5.65 11.68
CA PHE A 172 -11.50 -5.60 12.57
C PHE A 172 -11.57 -4.43 13.57
N ARG A 173 -12.73 -3.87 13.85
CA ARG A 173 -12.90 -2.80 14.86
C ARG A 173 -12.52 -3.27 16.27
N LYS A 174 -12.54 -4.56 16.53
CA LYS A 174 -12.02 -5.21 17.76
C LYS A 174 -10.88 -6.15 17.38
N SER A 175 -9.91 -6.29 18.30
CA SER A 175 -8.78 -7.20 18.12
C SER A 175 -9.28 -8.59 17.70
N THR A 176 -8.87 -9.02 16.53
CA THR A 176 -9.33 -10.26 15.90
C THR A 176 -8.15 -10.92 15.18
N ARG A 177 -7.97 -12.23 15.37
CA ARG A 177 -6.95 -12.96 14.61
C ARG A 177 -7.19 -12.86 13.11
N ILE A 178 -6.15 -12.57 12.34
CA ILE A 178 -6.22 -12.45 10.88
C ILE A 178 -6.84 -13.72 10.28
N GLY A 179 -6.44 -14.89 10.78
CA GLY A 179 -6.94 -16.18 10.30
C GLY A 179 -8.38 -16.51 10.70
N ALA A 180 -9.00 -15.77 11.62
CA ALA A 180 -10.29 -16.17 12.20
C ALA A 180 -11.43 -16.24 11.16
N ARG A 181 -11.37 -15.39 10.13
CA ARG A 181 -12.46 -15.26 9.13
C ARG A 181 -11.98 -15.26 7.69
N ILE A 182 -10.67 -15.34 7.44
CA ILE A 182 -10.08 -15.20 6.09
C ILE A 182 -10.52 -16.28 5.10
N GLU A 183 -10.98 -17.44 5.59
CA GLU A 183 -11.48 -18.55 4.78
C GLU A 183 -13.01 -18.66 4.78
N GLN A 184 -13.73 -17.65 5.30
CA GLN A 184 -15.20 -17.65 5.24
C GLN A 184 -15.69 -17.59 3.80
N ALA A 185 -16.87 -18.16 3.54
CA ALA A 185 -17.53 -18.14 2.25
C ALA A 185 -18.09 -16.72 1.98
N ASP A 186 -17.21 -15.81 1.60
CA ASP A 186 -17.51 -14.42 1.27
C ASP A 186 -16.97 -14.08 -0.12
N GLU A 187 -17.76 -13.37 -0.93
CA GLU A 187 -17.41 -13.02 -2.31
C GLU A 187 -16.14 -12.17 -2.38
N GLN A 188 -16.00 -11.19 -1.49
CA GLN A 188 -14.86 -10.28 -1.49
C GLN A 188 -13.58 -11.00 -1.07
N LEU A 189 -13.63 -11.88 -0.08
CA LEU A 189 -12.50 -12.74 0.29
C LEU A 189 -12.10 -13.68 -0.86
N LYS A 190 -13.07 -14.20 -1.60
CA LYS A 190 -12.80 -15.04 -2.77
C LYS A 190 -12.10 -14.24 -3.89
N ILE A 191 -12.56 -13.02 -4.16
CA ILE A 191 -11.95 -12.15 -5.17
C ILE A 191 -10.50 -11.80 -4.79
N GLY A 192 -10.24 -11.40 -3.54
CA GLY A 192 -8.90 -11.05 -3.06
C GLY A 192 -7.98 -12.25 -2.78
N GLY A 193 -8.52 -13.48 -2.79
CA GLY A 193 -7.78 -14.66 -2.33
C GLY A 193 -7.50 -14.64 -0.83
N GLY A 194 -8.17 -13.77 -0.09
CA GLY A 194 -8.00 -13.37 1.29
C GLY A 194 -8.28 -11.88 1.44
N TYR A 195 -7.65 -11.20 2.40
CA TYR A 195 -7.75 -9.74 2.50
C TYR A 195 -6.79 -9.10 1.49
N ASP A 196 -7.33 -8.22 0.66
CA ASP A 196 -6.65 -7.34 -0.29
C ASP A 196 -7.59 -6.17 -0.62
N HIS A 197 -7.93 -5.40 0.41
CA HIS A 197 -8.96 -4.37 0.31
C HIS A 197 -8.51 -3.09 1.01
N ASN A 198 -9.14 -1.98 0.65
CA ASN A 198 -8.93 -0.70 1.30
C ASN A 198 -9.99 -0.48 2.40
N TRP A 199 -9.57 -0.24 3.63
CA TRP A 199 -10.40 0.20 4.73
C TRP A 199 -10.48 1.73 4.76
N VAL A 200 -11.69 2.22 4.99
CA VAL A 200 -12.02 3.64 5.12
C VAL A 200 -11.78 4.05 6.57
N LEU A 201 -10.69 4.75 6.81
CA LEU A 201 -10.29 5.14 8.17
C LEU A 201 -11.27 6.15 8.79
N THR A 202 -11.59 5.95 10.05
CA THR A 202 -12.54 6.83 10.77
C THR A 202 -12.04 8.26 10.96
N SER A 203 -10.71 8.47 10.92
CA SER A 203 -10.11 9.80 10.95
C SER A 203 -10.39 10.63 9.69
N GLY A 204 -10.68 9.97 8.56
CA GLY A 204 -10.90 10.64 7.27
C GLY A 204 -9.67 11.28 6.65
N GLY A 205 -8.49 11.15 7.26
CA GLY A 205 -7.23 11.77 6.81
C GLY A 205 -6.98 13.18 7.36
N GLY A 206 -5.81 13.72 7.02
CA GLY A 206 -5.34 15.07 7.37
C GLY A 206 -4.51 15.11 8.65
N ALA A 207 -5.07 14.84 9.83
CA ALA A 207 -4.32 14.78 11.07
C ALA A 207 -3.70 13.39 11.28
N LEU A 208 -2.47 13.34 11.82
CA LEU A 208 -1.84 12.07 12.20
C LEU A 208 -2.69 11.36 13.26
N SER A 209 -3.15 10.18 12.96
CA SER A 209 -4.05 9.38 13.80
C SER A 209 -3.76 7.90 13.68
N GLN A 210 -4.07 7.14 14.75
CA GLN A 210 -3.88 5.70 14.74
C GLN A 210 -4.89 5.05 13.78
N ALA A 211 -4.37 4.26 12.86
CA ALA A 211 -5.14 3.55 11.85
C ALA A 211 -5.25 2.04 12.13
N ALA A 212 -4.16 1.45 12.63
CA ALA A 212 -4.12 0.02 12.90
C ALA A 212 -3.23 -0.31 14.11
N ARG A 213 -3.53 -1.47 14.71
CA ARG A 213 -2.66 -2.13 15.68
C ARG A 213 -2.63 -3.62 15.41
N VAL A 214 -1.42 -4.18 15.32
CA VAL A 214 -1.20 -5.63 15.18
C VAL A 214 -0.42 -6.14 16.37
N TYR A 215 -0.88 -7.24 16.96
CA TYR A 215 -0.23 -7.92 18.07
C TYR A 215 0.11 -9.36 17.68
N GLU A 216 1.32 -9.82 17.96
CA GLU A 216 1.74 -11.20 17.78
C GLU A 216 1.87 -11.88 19.15
N PRO A 217 1.00 -12.86 19.48
CA PRO A 217 0.86 -13.35 20.84
C PRO A 217 2.03 -14.20 21.34
N LYS A 218 2.80 -14.85 20.46
CA LYS A 218 3.93 -15.71 20.87
C LYS A 218 5.16 -14.91 21.27
N THR A 219 5.42 -13.80 20.58
CA THR A 219 6.62 -12.95 20.83
C THR A 219 6.28 -11.70 21.65
N GLY A 220 5.00 -11.36 21.76
CA GLY A 220 4.53 -10.14 22.41
C GLY A 220 4.78 -8.87 21.59
N ARG A 221 5.25 -8.97 20.35
CA ARG A 221 5.52 -7.80 19.51
C ARG A 221 4.24 -7.11 19.07
N VAL A 222 4.31 -5.79 19.02
CA VAL A 222 3.22 -4.91 18.57
C VAL A 222 3.72 -4.05 17.43
N LEU A 223 2.90 -3.87 16.42
CA LEU A 223 3.04 -2.84 15.38
C LEU A 223 1.83 -1.91 15.49
N GLU A 224 2.07 -0.63 15.66
CA GLU A 224 1.06 0.42 15.56
C GLU A 224 1.32 1.25 14.31
N VAL A 225 0.27 1.54 13.57
CA VAL A 225 0.34 2.35 12.35
C VAL A 225 -0.46 3.62 12.55
N LEU A 226 0.23 4.75 12.42
CA LEU A 226 -0.36 6.07 12.40
C LEU A 226 -0.24 6.66 11.00
N THR A 227 -1.24 7.43 10.57
CA THR A 227 -1.24 8.02 9.23
C THR A 227 -2.03 9.31 9.16
N THR A 228 -1.70 10.12 8.16
CA THR A 228 -2.51 11.26 7.70
C THR A 228 -3.41 10.90 6.52
N GLU A 229 -3.35 9.66 6.02
CA GLU A 229 -4.13 9.18 4.88
C GLU A 229 -5.56 8.80 5.26
N PRO A 230 -6.53 8.90 4.34
CA PRO A 230 -7.94 8.58 4.61
C PRO A 230 -8.25 7.08 4.55
N GLY A 231 -7.34 6.27 4.04
CA GLY A 231 -7.53 4.84 3.82
C GLY A 231 -6.29 4.01 4.11
N MET A 232 -6.50 2.71 4.20
CA MET A 232 -5.44 1.72 4.39
C MET A 232 -5.77 0.45 3.65
N GLN A 233 -4.90 0.05 2.73
CA GLN A 233 -4.93 -1.28 2.16
C GLN A 233 -4.38 -2.27 3.18
N PHE A 234 -5.16 -3.30 3.49
CA PHE A 234 -4.70 -4.46 4.23
C PHE A 234 -4.60 -5.64 3.28
N TYR A 235 -3.38 -6.13 3.08
CA TYR A 235 -3.06 -7.24 2.19
C TYR A 235 -2.37 -8.35 2.97
N THR A 236 -2.85 -9.58 2.81
CA THR A 236 -2.40 -10.74 3.59
C THR A 236 -1.41 -11.65 2.85
N GLY A 237 -0.65 -11.11 1.89
CA GLY A 237 0.37 -11.86 1.18
C GLY A 237 -0.21 -13.05 0.39
N ASN A 238 -1.40 -12.88 -0.18
CA ASN A 238 -2.18 -13.94 -0.83
C ASN A 238 -1.49 -14.53 -2.06
N PHE A 239 -0.65 -13.73 -2.74
CA PHE A 239 0.06 -14.08 -3.97
C PHE A 239 1.54 -14.40 -3.75
N LEU A 240 2.03 -14.41 -2.50
CA LEU A 240 3.35 -14.97 -2.17
C LEU A 240 3.30 -16.48 -2.40
N ASP A 241 4.20 -17.00 -3.23
CA ASP A 241 4.14 -18.37 -3.74
C ASP A 241 5.33 -19.27 -3.32
N GLY A 242 6.23 -18.73 -2.50
CA GLY A 242 7.41 -19.45 -2.04
C GLY A 242 8.62 -19.36 -2.99
N THR A 243 8.53 -18.62 -4.10
CA THR A 243 9.65 -18.48 -5.05
C THR A 243 10.62 -17.37 -4.70
N ILE A 244 10.18 -16.37 -3.91
CA ILE A 244 11.03 -15.25 -3.51
C ILE A 244 12.07 -15.71 -2.51
N GLN A 245 13.36 -15.51 -2.83
CA GLN A 245 14.48 -15.79 -1.94
C GLN A 245 14.49 -14.76 -0.80
N ALA A 246 14.08 -15.22 0.36
CA ALA A 246 13.98 -14.44 1.59
C ALA A 246 15.33 -14.32 2.30
N LYS A 247 15.34 -13.56 3.39
CA LYS A 247 16.47 -13.47 4.31
C LYS A 247 16.84 -14.83 4.90
N ALA A 248 18.13 -15.04 5.13
CA ALA A 248 18.69 -16.26 5.73
C ALA A 248 18.34 -17.56 4.98
N GLY A 249 18.26 -17.52 3.65
CA GLY A 249 18.01 -18.70 2.81
C GLY A 249 16.59 -19.26 2.89
N LYS A 250 15.67 -18.55 3.51
CA LYS A 250 14.24 -18.91 3.57
C LYS A 250 13.52 -18.48 2.28
N THR A 251 12.22 -18.76 2.19
CA THR A 251 11.33 -18.28 1.14
C THR A 251 10.05 -17.69 1.75
N TYR A 252 9.31 -16.89 0.99
CA TYR A 252 8.05 -16.31 1.42
C TYR A 252 6.87 -17.01 0.77
N ALA A 253 6.21 -17.88 1.53
CA ALA A 253 5.01 -18.60 1.11
C ALA A 253 3.75 -17.73 1.30
N ARG A 254 2.65 -18.17 0.74
CA ARG A 254 1.34 -17.55 0.90
C ARG A 254 1.05 -17.26 2.38
N ARG A 255 0.69 -16.01 2.69
CA ARG A 255 0.35 -15.57 4.06
C ARG A 255 1.51 -15.62 5.05
N SER A 256 2.74 -15.55 4.57
CA SER A 256 3.92 -15.41 5.43
C SER A 256 4.25 -13.95 5.78
N GLY A 257 3.49 -13.00 5.23
CA GLY A 257 3.62 -11.57 5.51
C GLY A 257 2.31 -10.83 5.22
N PHE A 258 2.13 -9.68 5.85
CA PHE A 258 1.03 -8.76 5.58
C PHE A 258 1.54 -7.35 5.30
N CYS A 259 0.77 -6.57 4.53
CA CYS A 259 0.99 -5.14 4.29
C CYS A 259 -0.13 -4.31 4.90
N LEU A 260 0.23 -3.14 5.41
CA LEU A 260 -0.67 -2.08 5.85
C LEU A 260 -0.24 -0.80 5.12
N GLU A 261 -0.82 -0.58 3.94
CA GLU A 261 -0.43 0.50 3.02
C GLU A 261 -1.37 1.67 3.22
N THR A 262 -0.90 2.69 3.91
CA THR A 262 -1.69 3.92 4.11
C THR A 262 -1.74 4.70 2.80
N GLN A 263 -2.93 5.12 2.38
CA GLN A 263 -3.15 5.63 1.04
C GLN A 263 -4.47 6.39 0.90
N HIS A 264 -4.63 7.14 -0.19
CA HIS A 264 -5.93 7.46 -0.73
C HIS A 264 -6.57 6.21 -1.34
N TYR A 265 -7.91 6.20 -1.49
CA TYR A 265 -8.60 5.00 -1.96
C TYR A 265 -8.19 4.66 -3.39
N PRO A 266 -8.05 3.35 -3.72
CA PRO A 266 -7.73 2.95 -5.08
C PRO A 266 -8.77 3.45 -6.08
N ASP A 267 -8.33 3.75 -7.30
CA ASP A 267 -9.17 4.24 -8.41
C ASP A 267 -9.90 5.59 -8.13
N SER A 268 -9.44 6.38 -7.14
CA SER A 268 -10.04 7.69 -6.81
C SER A 268 -10.22 8.61 -8.02
N PRO A 269 -9.30 8.69 -9.01
CA PRO A 269 -9.49 9.53 -10.18
C PRO A 269 -10.75 9.20 -10.99
N ASN A 270 -11.23 7.95 -10.91
CA ASN A 270 -12.44 7.47 -11.58
C ASN A 270 -13.66 7.37 -10.64
N LYS A 271 -13.52 7.78 -9.38
CA LYS A 271 -14.55 7.69 -8.34
C LYS A 271 -14.80 9.05 -7.69
N PRO A 272 -15.67 9.91 -8.27
CA PRO A 272 -15.86 11.30 -7.82
C PRO A 272 -16.27 11.47 -6.34
N LYS A 273 -16.78 10.40 -5.72
CA LYS A 273 -17.16 10.39 -4.29
C LYS A 273 -16.02 10.03 -3.35
N PHE A 274 -14.88 9.59 -3.88
CA PHE A 274 -13.70 9.26 -3.09
C PHE A 274 -12.87 10.53 -2.81
N PRO A 275 -12.03 10.54 -1.78
CA PRO A 275 -11.10 11.64 -1.56
C PRO A 275 -10.25 11.91 -2.81
N SER A 276 -10.07 13.19 -3.13
CA SER A 276 -9.33 13.60 -4.32
C SER A 276 -7.85 13.27 -4.19
N THR A 277 -7.27 12.77 -5.27
CA THR A 277 -5.82 12.53 -5.41
C THR A 277 -5.19 13.52 -6.38
N VAL A 278 -5.92 14.55 -6.79
CA VAL A 278 -5.42 15.57 -7.69
C VAL A 278 -4.47 16.49 -6.95
N LEU A 279 -3.29 16.68 -7.52
CA LEU A 279 -2.29 17.65 -7.11
C LEU A 279 -2.21 18.75 -8.20
N ARG A 280 -2.24 20.01 -7.81
CA ARG A 280 -2.16 21.15 -8.73
C ARG A 280 -0.88 21.95 -8.49
N PRO A 281 -0.40 22.71 -9.50
CA PRO A 281 0.71 23.62 -9.32
C PRO A 281 0.46 24.59 -8.16
N GLY A 282 1.43 24.67 -7.24
CA GLY A 282 1.38 25.53 -6.07
C GLY A 282 0.73 24.93 -4.81
N GLU A 283 0.29 23.67 -4.90
CA GLU A 283 -0.19 22.87 -3.76
C GLU A 283 0.92 22.03 -3.18
#